data_c035e2426affca251d34df99234f86ef
#
_entry.id   c035e2426affca251d34df99234f86ef
#
_cell.length_a   1.000
_cell.length_b   1.000
_cell.length_c   1.000
_cell.angle_alpha   90.00
_cell.angle_beta   90.00
_cell.angle_gamma   90.00
#
_symmetry.space_group_name_H-M   'P 1'
#
loop_
_entity.id
_entity.type
_entity.pdbx_description
1 polymer ?
#
loop_
_entity_poly.entity_id
_entity_poly.type
_entity_poly.pdbx_seq_one_letter_code
_entity_poly.pdbx_strand_id
1 'polypeptide(L)'
;MSLGSTWKKLYDAVRALACSDGTLPHRLALAYRAMHMLTLDDFPDDELREAYTRLVHAWHPEEPQGAEGTAVPSPAVLPPDHAPAIEEQLLRLYTDVTRCEEQYDRALRPRDL
;
A
#
# COMPACT_ATOMS: atom_id res chain seq x y z
N MET A 1 9.44 9.34 10.47
CA MET A 1 9.63 8.59 9.31
C MET A 1 9.38 9.39 8.10
N SER A 2 10.11 9.22 7.07
CA SER A 2 9.94 10.09 5.93
C SER A 2 8.95 9.52 4.96
N LEU A 3 8.29 10.39 4.23
CA LEU A 3 7.35 9.96 3.22
C LEU A 3 8.05 9.20 2.12
N GLY A 4 9.33 9.48 1.88
CA GLY A 4 10.09 8.73 0.89
C GLY A 4 10.21 7.26 1.24
N SER A 5 10.31 6.95 2.53
CA SER A 5 10.36 5.57 2.96
C SER A 5 9.02 4.89 2.72
N THR A 6 7.91 5.59 2.97
CA THR A 6 6.59 5.08 2.69
C THR A 6 6.42 4.85 1.20
N TRP A 7 6.86 5.81 0.39
CA TRP A 7 6.79 5.68 -1.06
C TRP A 7 7.56 4.46 -1.54
N LYS A 8 8.75 4.24 -0.98
CA LYS A 8 9.58 3.13 -1.41
C LYS A 8 8.90 1.79 -1.14
N LYS A 9 8.24 1.66 0.00
CA LYS A 9 7.56 0.42 0.30
C LYS A 9 6.36 0.20 -0.62
N LEU A 10 5.65 1.27 -0.96
CA LEU A 10 4.55 1.15 -1.91
C LEU A 10 5.08 0.86 -3.32
N TYR A 11 6.21 1.45 -3.67
CA TYR A 11 6.82 1.17 -4.95
C TYR A 11 7.20 -0.30 -5.04
N ASP A 12 7.79 -0.85 -3.97
CA ASP A 12 8.15 -2.25 -3.95
C ASP A 12 6.91 -3.14 -4.07
N ALA A 13 5.81 -2.73 -3.47
CA ALA A 13 4.57 -3.48 -3.57
C ALA A 13 4.04 -3.47 -5.01
N VAL A 14 4.04 -2.31 -5.64
CA VAL A 14 3.57 -2.19 -7.02
C VAL A 14 4.50 -2.99 -7.95
N ARG A 15 5.79 -2.95 -7.67
CA ARG A 15 6.73 -3.70 -8.48
C ARG A 15 6.50 -5.19 -8.34
N ALA A 16 6.24 -5.68 -7.13
CA ALA A 16 5.94 -7.09 -6.94
C ALA A 16 4.67 -7.47 -7.69
N LEU A 17 3.67 -6.58 -7.69
CA LEU A 17 2.44 -6.84 -8.38
C LEU A 17 2.67 -6.92 -9.89
N ALA A 18 3.47 -6.02 -10.43
CA ALA A 18 3.63 -5.91 -11.87
C ALA A 18 4.66 -6.90 -12.45
N CYS A 19 5.67 -7.26 -11.67
CA CYS A 19 6.78 -8.02 -12.18
C CYS A 19 6.81 -9.48 -11.76
N SER A 20 5.92 -9.89 -10.87
CA SER A 20 5.92 -11.27 -10.42
C SER A 20 5.04 -12.11 -11.31
N ASP A 21 5.30 -13.42 -11.33
CA ASP A 21 4.47 -14.31 -12.11
C ASP A 21 3.36 -14.82 -11.24
N GLY A 22 2.36 -15.41 -11.84
CA GLY A 22 1.29 -16.04 -11.11
C GLY A 22 -0.03 -15.31 -11.24
N THR A 23 -1.02 -15.78 -10.49
CA THR A 23 -2.35 -15.19 -10.54
C THR A 23 -2.33 -13.86 -9.84
N LEU A 24 -3.34 -13.05 -10.09
CA LEU A 24 -3.44 -11.75 -9.44
C LEU A 24 -3.50 -11.89 -7.91
N PRO A 25 -4.27 -12.80 -7.32
CA PRO A 25 -4.22 -12.95 -5.87
C PRO A 25 -2.83 -13.29 -5.34
N HIS A 26 -2.09 -14.10 -6.06
CA HIS A 26 -0.74 -14.46 -5.64
C HIS A 26 0.17 -13.24 -5.69
N ARG A 27 0.07 -12.46 -6.77
CA ARG A 27 0.90 -11.28 -6.91
C ARG A 27 0.55 -10.22 -5.88
N LEU A 28 -0.74 -10.12 -5.52
CA LEU A 28 -1.16 -9.20 -4.47
C LEU A 28 -0.62 -9.65 -3.10
N ALA A 29 -0.52 -10.94 -2.86
CA ALA A 29 0.06 -11.41 -1.60
C ALA A 29 1.52 -11.00 -1.51
N LEU A 30 2.24 -11.05 -2.63
CA LEU A 30 3.62 -10.61 -2.64
C LEU A 30 3.70 -9.09 -2.42
N ALA A 31 2.77 -8.35 -3.01
CA ALA A 31 2.72 -6.91 -2.81
C ALA A 31 2.46 -6.58 -1.34
N TYR A 32 1.58 -7.33 -0.70
CA TYR A 32 1.27 -7.09 0.69
C TYR A 32 2.52 -7.27 1.56
N ARG A 33 3.34 -8.26 1.25
CA ARG A 33 4.54 -8.48 2.03
C ARG A 33 5.48 -7.29 1.94
N ALA A 34 5.53 -6.64 0.78
CA ALA A 34 6.42 -5.51 0.60
C ALA A 34 5.97 -4.31 1.44
N MET A 35 4.67 -4.21 1.74
CA MET A 35 4.17 -3.04 2.43
C MET A 35 3.64 -3.33 3.82
N HIS A 36 3.78 -4.55 4.33
CA HIS A 36 3.09 -4.91 5.58
C HIS A 36 3.64 -4.18 6.81
N MET A 37 4.83 -3.62 6.71
CA MET A 37 5.36 -2.87 7.85
C MET A 37 4.85 -1.44 7.94
N LEU A 38 4.09 -1.00 6.96
CA LEU A 38 3.56 0.35 7.02
C LEU A 38 2.47 0.45 8.07
N THR A 39 2.40 1.60 8.72
CA THR A 39 1.35 1.88 9.70
C THR A 39 0.71 3.21 9.34
N LEU A 40 -0.37 3.55 10.03
CA LEU A 40 -1.04 4.81 9.77
C LEU A 40 -0.12 6.00 10.00
N ASP A 41 0.82 5.87 10.93
CA ASP A 41 1.72 6.98 11.19
C ASP A 41 2.65 7.27 10.04
N ASP A 42 2.77 6.37 9.10
CA ASP A 42 3.65 6.58 7.96
C ASP A 42 3.01 7.46 6.90
N PHE A 43 1.75 7.81 7.05
CA PHE A 43 1.05 8.64 6.08
C PHE A 43 0.79 10.03 6.67
N PRO A 44 1.10 11.08 5.94
CA PRO A 44 1.09 12.42 6.51
C PRO A 44 -0.26 13.08 6.66
N ASP A 45 -1.25 12.69 5.89
CA ASP A 45 -2.52 13.37 6.01
C ASP A 45 -3.68 12.39 6.12
N ASP A 46 -4.84 12.91 6.46
CA ASP A 46 -6.00 12.09 6.75
C ASP A 46 -6.51 11.37 5.52
N GLU A 47 -6.41 11.96 4.37
CA GLU A 47 -6.89 11.34 3.17
C GLU A 47 -6.08 10.10 2.83
N LEU A 48 -4.76 10.18 2.98
CA LEU A 48 -3.91 9.03 2.71
C LEU A 48 -4.11 7.96 3.78
N ARG A 49 -4.30 8.37 5.04
CA ARG A 49 -4.57 7.41 6.10
C ARG A 49 -5.86 6.66 5.85
N GLU A 50 -6.87 7.38 5.39
CA GLU A 50 -8.14 6.75 5.11
C GLU A 50 -8.03 5.80 3.93
N ALA A 51 -7.30 6.18 2.90
CA ALA A 51 -7.10 5.31 1.75
C ALA A 51 -6.35 4.05 2.13
N TYR A 52 -5.34 4.19 2.98
CA TYR A 52 -4.58 3.04 3.44
C TYR A 52 -5.46 2.13 4.30
N THR A 53 -6.28 2.71 5.16
CA THR A 53 -7.17 1.93 6.00
C THR A 53 -8.17 1.15 5.15
N ARG A 54 -8.71 1.78 4.13
CA ARG A 54 -9.65 1.09 3.25
C ARG A 54 -8.97 -0.05 2.50
N LEU A 55 -7.74 0.16 2.08
CA LEU A 55 -7.00 -0.87 1.36
C LEU A 55 -6.74 -2.08 2.25
N VAL A 56 -6.28 -1.84 3.47
CA VAL A 56 -5.99 -2.94 4.38
C VAL A 56 -7.28 -3.68 4.75
N HIS A 57 -8.36 -2.93 4.95
CA HIS A 57 -9.62 -3.53 5.30
C HIS A 57 -10.14 -4.40 4.15
N ALA A 58 -9.95 -3.97 2.93
CA ALA A 58 -10.38 -4.76 1.79
C ALA A 58 -9.53 -6.03 1.65
N TRP A 59 -8.25 -5.94 2.03
CA TRP A 59 -7.38 -7.10 1.95
C TRP A 59 -7.73 -8.13 3.03
N HIS A 60 -8.27 -7.67 4.18
CA HIS A 60 -8.58 -8.56 5.28
C HIS A 60 -10.00 -8.34 5.77
N PRO A 61 -11.00 -8.57 4.94
CA PRO A 61 -12.35 -8.21 5.32
C PRO A 61 -12.87 -8.99 6.51
N GLU A 62 -12.35 -10.17 6.72
CA GLU A 62 -12.82 -10.96 7.80
C GLU A 62 -11.84 -11.10 8.91
N GLU A 63 -10.82 -10.31 8.95
CA GLU A 63 -9.83 -10.42 9.97
C GLU A 63 -10.39 -9.90 11.24
N PRO A 64 -10.38 -10.60 12.33
CA PRO A 64 -10.91 -10.09 13.57
C PRO A 64 -10.10 -8.92 14.05
N GLN A 65 -10.75 -7.95 14.57
CA GLN A 65 -10.06 -6.83 15.08
C GLN A 65 -9.27 -7.26 16.25
N GLY A 66 -8.15 -6.84 16.42
CA GLY A 66 -7.35 -7.16 17.54
C GLY A 66 -6.67 -8.47 17.48
N ALA A 67 -6.77 -9.11 16.41
CA ALA A 67 -6.03 -10.30 16.27
C ALA A 67 -4.62 -9.94 16.29
N GLU A 68 -3.88 -10.50 17.18
CA GLU A 68 -2.59 -10.12 17.18
C GLU A 68 -1.90 -10.50 16.12
N GLY A 69 -2.16 -10.61 15.30
CA GLY A 69 -1.62 -10.97 14.37
C GLY A 69 -0.88 -10.59 13.58
N THR A 70 -1.01 -10.10 13.19
CA THR A 70 -0.16 -9.77 12.36
C THR A 70 -0.11 -10.83 11.37
N ALA A 71 -1.05 -11.48 11.09
CA ALA A 71 -1.02 -12.47 10.10
C ALA A 71 -0.91 -11.87 8.75
N VAL A 72 0.02 -12.27 7.99
CA VAL A 72 0.14 -11.88 6.61
C VAL A 72 -0.85 -12.71 5.84
N PRO A 73 -1.67 -12.14 4.98
CA PRO A 73 -2.65 -12.93 4.26
C PRO A 73 -1.97 -13.90 3.33
N SER A 74 -2.50 -15.09 3.30
CA SER A 74 -2.02 -16.08 2.38
C SER A 74 -2.67 -15.82 1.04
N PRO A 75 -2.02 -16.12 -0.05
CA PRO A 75 -2.65 -15.97 -1.35
C PRO A 75 -3.94 -16.74 -1.48
N ALA A 76 -4.04 -17.85 -0.75
CA ALA A 76 -5.23 -18.65 -0.85
C ALA A 76 -6.41 -18.04 -0.15
N VAL A 77 -6.17 -17.10 0.74
CA VAL A 77 -7.26 -16.48 1.48
C VAL A 77 -7.90 -15.35 0.72
N LEU A 78 -7.19 -14.74 -0.20
CA LEU A 78 -7.73 -13.60 -0.91
C LEU A 78 -8.68 -14.05 -1.99
N PRO A 79 -9.95 -13.68 -1.94
CA PRO A 79 -10.90 -14.12 -2.95
C PRO A 79 -10.57 -13.50 -4.30
N PRO A 80 -10.59 -14.29 -5.37
CA PRO A 80 -10.26 -13.75 -6.69
C PRO A 80 -11.17 -12.63 -7.12
N ASP A 81 -12.42 -12.63 -6.66
CA ASP A 81 -13.35 -11.60 -7.05
C ASP A 81 -12.98 -10.25 -6.51
N HIS A 82 -12.26 -10.20 -5.41
CA HIS A 82 -11.90 -8.94 -4.80
C HIS A 82 -10.55 -8.45 -5.29
N ALA A 83 -9.80 -9.28 -5.96
CA ALA A 83 -8.43 -8.92 -6.33
C ALA A 83 -8.34 -7.68 -7.22
N PRO A 84 -9.18 -7.52 -8.25
CA PRO A 84 -9.07 -6.32 -9.08
C PRO A 84 -9.34 -5.04 -8.32
N ALA A 85 -10.27 -5.08 -7.36
CA ALA A 85 -10.58 -3.89 -6.59
C ALA A 85 -9.42 -3.54 -5.67
N ILE A 86 -8.77 -4.54 -5.09
CA ILE A 86 -7.62 -4.30 -4.23
C ILE A 86 -6.46 -3.77 -5.06
N GLU A 87 -6.27 -4.31 -6.25
CA GLU A 87 -5.23 -3.83 -7.14
C GLU A 87 -5.44 -2.36 -7.45
N GLU A 88 -6.67 -1.99 -7.77
CA GLU A 88 -6.98 -0.61 -8.09
C GLU A 88 -6.72 0.31 -6.89
N GLN A 89 -7.09 -0.11 -5.69
CA GLN A 89 -6.88 0.69 -4.51
C GLN A 89 -5.39 0.84 -4.20
N LEU A 90 -4.60 -0.20 -4.42
CA LEU A 90 -3.17 -0.13 -4.20
C LEU A 90 -2.52 0.85 -5.17
N LEU A 91 -2.89 0.77 -6.45
CA LEU A 91 -2.32 1.65 -7.45
C LEU A 91 -2.72 3.10 -7.18
N ARG A 92 -3.94 3.32 -6.72
CA ARG A 92 -4.40 4.65 -6.41
C ARG A 92 -3.64 5.23 -5.22
N LEU A 93 -3.44 4.42 -4.18
CA LEU A 93 -2.68 4.87 -3.02
C LEU A 93 -1.24 5.19 -3.43
N TYR A 94 -0.63 4.35 -4.24
CA TYR A 94 0.72 4.60 -4.72
C TYR A 94 0.78 5.92 -5.50
N THR A 95 -0.20 6.17 -6.36
CA THR A 95 -0.25 7.38 -7.13
C THR A 95 -0.39 8.60 -6.23
N ASP A 96 -1.25 8.51 -5.23
CA ASP A 96 -1.49 9.64 -4.34
C ASP A 96 -0.26 9.92 -3.47
N VAL A 97 0.42 8.89 -3.00
CA VAL A 97 1.62 9.07 -2.21
C VAL A 97 2.74 9.65 -3.09
N THR A 98 2.83 9.20 -4.34
CA THR A 98 3.82 9.73 -5.25
C THR A 98 3.61 11.23 -5.46
N ARG A 99 2.37 11.63 -5.65
CA ARG A 99 2.06 13.02 -5.84
C ARG A 99 2.39 13.84 -4.60
N CYS A 100 2.07 13.30 -3.44
CA CYS A 100 2.34 13.99 -2.19
C CYS A 100 3.84 14.08 -1.96
N GLU A 101 4.57 13.05 -2.27
CA GLU A 101 6.00 13.04 -2.07
C GLU A 101 6.69 14.04 -3.00
N GLU A 102 6.21 14.18 -4.21
CA GLU A 102 6.72 15.16 -5.12
C GLU A 102 6.47 16.56 -4.61
N GLN A 103 5.29 16.83 -4.11
CA GLN A 103 4.96 18.15 -3.60
C GLN A 103 5.80 18.48 -2.38
N TYR A 104 6.01 17.52 -1.49
CA TYR A 104 6.80 17.71 -0.31
C TYR A 104 8.25 17.99 -0.70
N ASP A 105 8.79 17.23 -1.62
CA ASP A 105 10.15 17.42 -2.07
C ASP A 105 10.33 18.77 -2.72
N ARG A 106 9.35 19.19 -3.52
CA ARG A 106 9.41 20.47 -4.16
C ARG A 106 9.38 21.61 -3.14
N ALA A 107 8.60 21.46 -2.08
CA ALA A 107 8.50 22.47 -1.06
C ALA A 107 9.80 22.60 -0.25
N LEU A 108 10.55 21.50 -0.12
CA LEU A 108 11.78 21.53 0.62
C LEU A 108 12.97 21.95 -0.20
N ARG A 109 12.86 21.98 -1.52
CA ARG A 109 13.97 22.39 -2.34
C ARG A 109 14.21 23.86 -2.25
N PRO A 110 15.42 24.29 -2.19
CA PRO A 110 15.68 25.71 -2.23
C PRO A 110 15.22 26.26 -3.56
N ARG A 111 14.65 27.45 -3.52
CA ARG A 111 14.24 28.05 -4.73
C ARG A 111 15.41 28.39 -5.48
N ASP A 112 15.45 28.04 -6.69
CA ASP A 112 16.54 28.33 -7.43
C ASP A 112 16.58 29.59 -7.87
N LEU A 113 17.47 30.17 -7.87
CA LEU A 113 17.48 31.48 -8.23
C LEU A 113 17.90 31.75 -9.56
#